data_53e7dbcdad44c99e38a37dd4b03f3519
#
_entry.id   53e7dbcdad44c99e38a37dd4b03f3519
#
_cell.length_a   1.000
_cell.length_b   1.000
_cell.length_c   1.000
_cell.angle_alpha   90.00
_cell.angle_beta   90.00
_cell.angle_gamma   90.00
#
_symmetry.space_group_name_H-M   'P 1'
#
loop_
_entity.id
_entity.type
_entity.pdbx_description
1 polymer ?
#
loop_
_entity_poly.entity_id
_entity_poly.type
_entity_poly.pdbx_seq_one_letter_code
_entity_poly.pdbx_strand_id
1 'polypeptide(L)'
;LDPLFATIQKEFLEEQTKLFGTDHIYGADPFNEVAPPSWEPEFLANCSKHIYQSMTHVDPDATWLQMTWLFYIDRHLWTNERVEAFLKAVPQDKLLLLDYYCENTEVWKQTDRYFGQPYLWCYLGNFGGNTMLAGNTKEVGKRIENVYTNGGENFSGLGSTLEGFDVNPFMYEYVFSKAWDCNLPDSVWIEQLADRRIGLKNQQMRRAWKLLYDSIYTVPAALGQGTLMNARPCLKGNGNWTTTPTVAYSNETLFEVWEMLLKAGEHRHSAYEYDVVNIGRQ
;
A
#
# COMPACT_ATOMS: atom_id res chain seq x y z
N LEU A 1 12.60 -18.75 23.98
CA LEU A 1 11.46 -19.00 23.09
C LEU A 1 10.77 -20.29 23.52
N ASP A 2 9.46 -20.23 23.69
CA ASP A 2 8.67 -21.39 24.14
C ASP A 2 8.55 -22.39 22.97
N PRO A 3 8.91 -23.70 23.18
CA PRO A 3 8.76 -24.72 22.14
C PRO A 3 7.32 -24.89 21.63
N LEU A 4 6.33 -24.56 22.44
CA LEU A 4 4.92 -24.59 22.06
C LEU A 4 4.60 -23.72 20.87
N PHE A 5 5.30 -22.56 20.70
CA PHE A 5 5.15 -21.70 19.55
C PHE A 5 5.43 -22.44 18.24
N ALA A 6 6.54 -23.16 18.16
CA ALA A 6 6.90 -23.94 16.97
C ALA A 6 5.89 -25.05 16.66
N THR A 7 5.35 -25.71 17.71
CA THR A 7 4.30 -26.73 17.56
C THR A 7 3.02 -26.14 16.99
N ILE A 8 2.54 -25.02 17.55
CA ILE A 8 1.31 -24.34 17.07
C ILE A 8 1.48 -23.87 15.62
N GLN A 9 2.61 -23.26 15.30
CA GLN A 9 2.85 -22.77 13.93
C GLN A 9 2.93 -23.93 12.94
N LYS A 10 3.57 -25.04 13.31
CA LYS A 10 3.64 -26.25 12.47
C LYS A 10 2.23 -26.77 12.14
N GLU A 11 1.42 -27.06 13.16
CA GLU A 11 0.05 -27.58 12.98
C GLU A 11 -0.80 -26.61 12.12
N PHE A 12 -0.66 -25.29 12.34
CA PHE A 12 -1.36 -24.29 11.56
C PHE A 12 -0.97 -24.32 10.08
N LEU A 13 0.33 -24.33 9.77
CA LEU A 13 0.81 -24.33 8.39
C LEU A 13 0.50 -25.66 7.67
N GLU A 14 0.56 -26.79 8.37
CA GLU A 14 0.18 -28.11 7.82
C GLU A 14 -1.31 -28.13 7.43
N GLU A 15 -2.22 -27.64 8.30
CA GLU A 15 -3.64 -27.57 7.99
C GLU A 15 -3.94 -26.53 6.91
N GLN A 16 -3.25 -25.38 6.92
CA GLN A 16 -3.40 -24.37 5.84
C GLN A 16 -3.00 -24.97 4.49
N THR A 17 -1.84 -25.62 4.40
CA THR A 17 -1.36 -26.25 3.17
C THR A 17 -2.30 -27.36 2.68
N LYS A 18 -2.83 -28.15 3.60
CA LYS A 18 -3.79 -29.22 3.28
C LYS A 18 -5.11 -28.67 2.71
N LEU A 19 -5.61 -27.54 3.23
CA LEU A 19 -6.89 -26.94 2.82
C LEU A 19 -6.78 -26.10 1.56
N PHE A 20 -5.69 -25.37 1.37
CA PHE A 20 -5.56 -24.33 0.34
C PHE A 20 -4.39 -24.54 -0.62
N GLY A 21 -3.52 -25.51 -0.36
CA GLY A 21 -2.23 -25.66 -1.06
C GLY A 21 -1.20 -24.65 -0.53
N THR A 22 -0.08 -24.53 -1.25
CA THR A 22 0.98 -23.56 -0.92
C THR A 22 1.63 -22.99 -2.17
N ASP A 23 2.03 -21.73 -2.11
CA ASP A 23 2.93 -21.04 -3.03
C ASP A 23 4.31 -20.79 -2.39
N HIS A 24 4.57 -21.42 -1.24
CA HIS A 24 5.79 -21.30 -0.44
C HIS A 24 6.02 -19.92 0.19
N ILE A 25 5.02 -19.01 0.20
CA ILE A 25 5.10 -17.69 0.80
C ILE A 25 4.20 -17.64 2.04
N TYR A 26 4.79 -17.39 3.20
CA TYR A 26 4.08 -17.39 4.47
C TYR A 26 4.23 -16.04 5.19
N GLY A 27 3.10 -15.41 5.49
CA GLY A 27 3.07 -14.17 6.25
C GLY A 27 3.24 -14.41 7.75
N ALA A 28 4.15 -13.68 8.39
CA ALA A 28 4.20 -13.53 9.83
C ALA A 28 4.70 -12.14 10.18
N ASP A 29 4.04 -11.50 11.13
CA ASP A 29 4.31 -10.11 11.49
C ASP A 29 4.54 -9.96 13.00
N PRO A 30 5.69 -10.50 13.51
CA PRO A 30 6.02 -10.41 14.91
C PRO A 30 6.32 -8.97 15.32
N PHE A 31 5.99 -8.63 16.57
CA PHE A 31 6.25 -7.31 17.17
C PHE A 31 5.56 -6.13 16.47
N ASN A 32 4.51 -6.40 15.71
CA ASN A 32 3.69 -5.34 15.12
C ASN A 32 2.93 -4.61 16.23
N GLU A 33 3.29 -3.33 16.47
CA GLU A 33 2.75 -2.48 17.54
C GLU A 33 2.85 -3.09 18.96
N VAL A 34 3.75 -4.05 19.14
CA VAL A 34 4.02 -4.71 20.41
C VAL A 34 5.52 -4.77 20.65
N ALA A 35 5.97 -4.26 21.79
CA ALA A 35 7.38 -4.31 22.14
C ALA A 35 7.87 -5.76 22.34
N PRO A 36 9.04 -6.11 21.79
CA PRO A 36 9.67 -7.41 22.08
C PRO A 36 10.06 -7.48 23.57
N PRO A 37 10.14 -8.69 24.14
CA PRO A 37 10.60 -8.89 25.52
C PRO A 37 12.00 -8.37 25.80
N SER A 38 12.85 -8.26 24.77
CA SER A 38 14.20 -7.68 24.86
C SER A 38 14.57 -6.98 23.57
N TRP A 39 15.26 -5.85 23.68
CA TRP A 39 15.82 -5.10 22.57
C TRP A 39 17.27 -5.46 22.24
N GLU A 40 17.83 -6.48 22.89
CA GLU A 40 19.17 -6.95 22.57
C GLU A 40 19.22 -7.54 21.16
N PRO A 41 20.18 -7.13 20.30
CA PRO A 41 20.28 -7.60 18.93
C PRO A 41 20.30 -9.13 18.79
N GLU A 42 21.00 -9.81 19.68
CA GLU A 42 21.05 -11.28 19.71
C GLU A 42 19.69 -11.91 20.00
N PHE A 43 18.89 -11.32 20.89
CA PHE A 43 17.54 -11.77 21.16
C PHE A 43 16.65 -11.63 19.94
N LEU A 44 16.69 -10.48 19.27
CA LEU A 44 15.90 -10.20 18.06
C LEU A 44 16.28 -11.15 16.92
N ALA A 45 17.59 -11.37 16.72
CA ALA A 45 18.09 -12.34 15.74
C ALA A 45 17.60 -13.76 16.03
N ASN A 46 17.63 -14.18 17.28
CA ASN A 46 17.13 -15.50 17.70
C ASN A 46 15.61 -15.62 17.45
N CYS A 47 14.83 -14.58 17.72
CA CYS A 47 13.39 -14.57 17.41
C CYS A 47 13.12 -14.76 15.92
N SER A 48 13.76 -13.95 15.08
CA SER A 48 13.64 -14.02 13.63
C SER A 48 14.02 -15.40 13.09
N LYS A 49 15.17 -15.92 13.52
CA LYS A 49 15.64 -17.26 13.15
C LYS A 49 14.63 -18.36 13.48
N HIS A 50 14.05 -18.33 14.68
CA HIS A 50 13.10 -19.38 15.11
C HIS A 50 11.77 -19.29 14.37
N ILE A 51 11.29 -18.08 14.06
CA ILE A 51 10.10 -17.89 13.23
C ILE A 51 10.32 -18.51 11.85
N TYR A 52 11.43 -18.19 11.20
CA TYR A 52 11.75 -18.75 9.90
C TYR A 52 11.95 -20.27 9.95
N GLN A 53 12.66 -20.77 10.96
CA GLN A 53 12.84 -22.23 11.13
C GLN A 53 11.53 -22.99 11.33
N SER A 54 10.54 -22.42 12.02
CA SER A 54 9.24 -23.05 12.17
C SER A 54 8.47 -23.15 10.84
N MET A 55 8.66 -22.22 9.92
CA MET A 55 8.14 -22.33 8.56
C MET A 55 8.84 -23.43 7.77
N THR A 56 10.18 -23.46 7.80
CA THR A 56 10.97 -24.43 7.03
C THR A 56 10.87 -25.87 7.55
N HIS A 57 10.41 -26.08 8.80
CA HIS A 57 10.08 -27.42 9.28
C HIS A 57 8.87 -28.04 8.59
N VAL A 58 7.95 -27.22 8.08
CA VAL A 58 6.77 -27.66 7.32
C VAL A 58 7.05 -27.62 5.82
N ASP A 59 7.66 -26.55 5.38
CA ASP A 59 7.95 -26.31 3.96
C ASP A 59 9.40 -25.85 3.78
N PRO A 60 10.30 -26.75 3.31
CA PRO A 60 11.71 -26.42 3.11
C PRO A 60 11.96 -25.26 2.14
N ASP A 61 10.99 -25.00 1.23
CA ASP A 61 11.08 -23.91 0.25
C ASP A 61 10.50 -22.59 0.75
N ALA A 62 10.02 -22.54 1.99
CA ALA A 62 9.36 -21.38 2.58
C ALA A 62 10.14 -20.08 2.39
N THR A 63 9.41 -19.05 2.01
CA THR A 63 9.82 -17.63 2.05
C THR A 63 8.93 -16.92 3.04
N TRP A 64 9.52 -16.21 3.98
CA TRP A 64 8.79 -15.42 4.96
C TRP A 64 8.43 -14.06 4.38
N LEU A 65 7.14 -13.68 4.40
CA LEU A 65 6.64 -12.36 4.06
C LEU A 65 6.43 -11.54 5.34
N GLN A 66 7.12 -10.41 5.47
CA GLN A 66 7.10 -9.55 6.65
C GLN A 66 6.75 -8.11 6.29
N MET A 67 5.79 -7.51 6.98
CA MET A 67 5.55 -6.07 6.91
C MET A 67 6.61 -5.29 7.70
N THR A 68 6.98 -4.10 7.22
CA THR A 68 8.00 -3.27 7.88
C THR A 68 7.41 -2.20 8.78
N TRP A 69 6.12 -2.27 9.08
CA TRP A 69 5.43 -1.31 9.96
C TRP A 69 6.09 -1.18 11.33
N LEU A 70 6.55 -2.28 11.91
CA LEU A 70 7.30 -2.28 13.18
C LEU A 70 8.54 -1.36 13.12
N PHE A 71 9.27 -1.33 12.00
CA PHE A 71 10.44 -0.46 11.83
C PHE A 71 10.08 1.00 11.61
N TYR A 72 8.84 1.30 11.21
CA TYR A 72 8.31 2.63 11.04
C TYR A 72 7.76 3.19 12.36
N ILE A 73 6.82 2.49 13.00
CA ILE A 73 6.09 3.01 14.16
C ILE A 73 6.97 3.20 15.39
N ASP A 74 7.88 2.27 15.62
CA ASP A 74 8.83 2.28 16.74
C ASP A 74 10.27 2.58 16.27
N ARG A 75 10.43 3.46 15.28
CA ARG A 75 11.72 3.78 14.66
C ARG A 75 12.81 4.19 15.67
N HIS A 76 12.42 4.81 16.77
CA HIS A 76 13.34 5.21 17.84
C HIS A 76 13.91 4.01 18.65
N LEU A 77 13.22 2.89 18.65
CA LEU A 77 13.63 1.63 19.28
C LEU A 77 14.31 0.67 18.29
N TRP A 78 13.79 0.57 17.06
CA TRP A 78 14.38 -0.20 15.98
C TRP A 78 15.57 0.52 15.36
N THR A 79 16.72 0.56 16.08
CA THR A 79 17.98 1.07 15.52
C THR A 79 18.45 0.22 14.35
N ASN A 80 19.33 0.76 13.50
CA ASN A 80 19.85 0.00 12.36
C ASN A 80 20.55 -1.30 12.80
N GLU A 81 21.28 -1.30 13.90
CA GLU A 81 21.89 -2.50 14.46
C GLU A 81 20.86 -3.59 14.80
N ARG A 82 19.74 -3.22 15.39
CA ARG A 82 18.65 -4.13 15.76
C ARG A 82 17.91 -4.67 14.53
N VAL A 83 17.63 -3.80 13.58
CA VAL A 83 17.01 -4.17 12.29
C VAL A 83 17.94 -5.12 11.54
N GLU A 84 19.24 -4.81 11.45
CA GLU A 84 20.21 -5.65 10.79
C GLU A 84 20.30 -7.03 11.43
N ALA A 85 20.39 -7.10 12.75
CA ALA A 85 20.44 -8.36 13.48
C ALA A 85 19.18 -9.21 13.25
N PHE A 86 18.01 -8.58 13.26
CA PHE A 86 16.73 -9.26 12.99
C PHE A 86 16.66 -9.80 11.57
N LEU A 87 17.01 -9.00 10.57
CA LEU A 87 16.88 -9.37 9.15
C LEU A 87 17.95 -10.38 8.71
N LYS A 88 19.21 -10.22 9.13
CA LYS A 88 20.30 -11.13 8.74
C LYS A 88 20.27 -12.51 9.41
N ALA A 89 19.38 -12.71 10.39
CA ALA A 89 19.17 -14.02 11.00
C ALA A 89 18.39 -14.99 10.09
N VAL A 90 17.75 -14.49 9.05
CA VAL A 90 17.10 -15.26 7.99
C VAL A 90 18.02 -15.28 6.76
N PRO A 91 18.15 -16.43 6.05
CA PRO A 91 18.94 -16.46 4.82
C PRO A 91 18.49 -15.39 3.82
N GLN A 92 19.45 -14.86 3.07
CA GLN A 92 19.15 -13.92 2.00
C GLN A 92 18.19 -14.56 1.00
N ASP A 93 17.27 -13.77 0.44
CA ASP A 93 16.20 -14.19 -0.48
C ASP A 93 15.12 -15.11 0.12
N LYS A 94 15.16 -15.34 1.43
CA LYS A 94 14.14 -16.12 2.15
C LYS A 94 13.26 -15.27 3.09
N LEU A 95 13.45 -13.94 3.05
CA LEU A 95 12.62 -12.97 3.76
C LEU A 95 12.27 -11.84 2.77
N LEU A 96 11.02 -11.82 2.32
CA LEU A 96 10.49 -10.75 1.46
C LEU A 96 9.82 -9.68 2.33
N LEU A 97 10.30 -8.45 2.23
CA LEU A 97 9.80 -7.35 3.03
C LEU A 97 8.79 -6.49 2.25
N LEU A 98 7.71 -6.11 2.90
CA LEU A 98 6.78 -5.11 2.40
C LEU A 98 7.13 -3.78 3.06
N ASP A 99 7.76 -2.85 2.32
CA ASP A 99 7.98 -1.49 2.81
C ASP A 99 6.64 -0.76 2.86
N TYR A 100 6.08 -0.70 4.06
CA TYR A 100 4.64 -0.68 4.30
C TYR A 100 3.91 0.57 3.82
N TYR A 101 4.53 1.76 3.94
CA TYR A 101 3.84 3.05 3.79
C TYR A 101 4.68 4.04 2.99
N CYS A 102 5.10 3.63 1.80
CA CYS A 102 6.11 4.34 1.03
C CYS A 102 5.66 5.68 0.45
N GLU A 103 4.36 5.90 0.27
CA GLU A 103 3.85 7.21 -0.12
C GLU A 103 4.05 8.28 0.95
N ASN A 104 4.26 7.87 2.21
CA ASN A 104 4.56 8.76 3.33
C ASN A 104 6.00 8.62 3.80
N THR A 105 6.43 7.39 4.15
CA THR A 105 7.75 7.12 4.68
C THR A 105 8.35 5.88 4.06
N GLU A 106 9.53 6.03 3.45
CA GLU A 106 10.28 4.95 2.82
C GLU A 106 11.35 4.43 3.80
N VAL A 107 11.06 3.32 4.46
CA VAL A 107 11.95 2.72 5.49
C VAL A 107 13.21 2.14 4.84
N TRP A 108 13.15 1.71 3.58
CA TRP A 108 14.31 1.21 2.84
C TRP A 108 15.49 2.21 2.81
N LYS A 109 15.19 3.51 2.77
CA LYS A 109 16.22 4.58 2.82
C LYS A 109 16.92 4.69 4.17
N GLN A 110 16.26 4.26 5.23
CA GLN A 110 16.71 4.41 6.60
C GLN A 110 17.45 3.16 7.12
N THR A 111 17.37 2.05 6.39
CA THR A 111 17.85 0.71 6.79
C THR A 111 18.86 0.14 5.81
N ASP A 112 19.60 0.99 5.10
CA ASP A 112 20.52 0.56 4.04
C ASP A 112 19.92 -0.52 3.11
N ARG A 113 18.73 -0.20 2.56
CA ARG A 113 17.99 -1.12 1.69
C ARG A 113 17.76 -2.49 2.35
N TYR A 114 17.36 -2.47 3.64
CA TYR A 114 17.11 -3.68 4.41
C TYR A 114 18.28 -4.66 4.46
N PHE A 115 19.51 -4.11 4.41
CA PHE A 115 20.74 -4.88 4.51
C PHE A 115 20.83 -6.04 3.50
N GLY A 116 20.22 -5.87 2.32
CA GLY A 116 20.26 -6.83 1.21
C GLY A 116 19.09 -7.81 1.14
N GLN A 117 18.17 -7.80 2.09
CA GLN A 117 16.93 -8.61 1.97
C GLN A 117 16.01 -8.05 0.87
N PRO A 118 15.36 -8.88 0.06
CA PRO A 118 14.43 -8.44 -0.98
C PRO A 118 13.25 -7.68 -0.38
N TYR A 119 12.81 -6.62 -1.06
CA TYR A 119 11.68 -5.83 -0.62
C TYR A 119 10.82 -5.29 -1.76
N LEU A 120 9.55 -5.06 -1.47
CA LEU A 120 8.61 -4.35 -2.32
C LEU A 120 8.37 -2.95 -1.78
N TRP A 121 8.35 -1.96 -2.65
CA TRP A 121 7.86 -0.63 -2.34
C TRP A 121 6.32 -0.67 -2.33
N CYS A 122 5.69 -0.48 -1.19
CA CYS A 122 4.25 -0.67 -1.04
C CYS A 122 3.51 0.64 -0.86
N TYR A 123 2.38 0.74 -1.55
CA TYR A 123 1.40 1.81 -1.39
C TYR A 123 0.31 1.34 -0.42
N LEU A 124 0.11 2.07 0.67
CA LEU A 124 -0.98 1.81 1.62
C LEU A 124 -2.28 2.49 1.16
N GLY A 125 -2.22 3.77 0.84
CA GLY A 125 -3.37 4.57 0.48
C GLY A 125 -4.19 5.02 1.68
N ASN A 126 -5.49 4.77 1.62
CA ASN A 126 -6.40 5.03 2.72
C ASN A 126 -6.78 3.73 3.44
N PHE A 127 -7.13 3.85 4.71
CA PHE A 127 -7.74 2.76 5.45
C PHE A 127 -9.13 2.41 4.91
N GLY A 128 -9.55 1.16 5.11
CA GLY A 128 -10.81 0.64 4.60
C GLY A 128 -12.02 1.53 4.90
N GLY A 129 -12.90 1.69 3.93
CA GLY A 129 -14.05 2.59 3.98
C GLY A 129 -13.76 4.06 3.71
N ASN A 130 -12.49 4.46 3.58
CA ASN A 130 -12.08 5.82 3.25
C ASN A 130 -11.94 5.97 1.74
N THR A 131 -13.00 6.38 1.09
CA THR A 131 -13.10 6.46 -0.37
C THR A 131 -12.77 7.84 -0.95
N MET A 132 -12.21 8.74 -0.15
CA MET A 132 -11.83 10.08 -0.57
C MET A 132 -10.92 10.05 -1.81
N LEU A 133 -11.17 10.98 -2.73
CA LEU A 133 -10.35 11.15 -3.93
C LEU A 133 -9.11 11.98 -3.57
N ALA A 134 -8.01 11.35 -3.31
CA ALA A 134 -6.73 12.03 -3.08
C ALA A 134 -5.60 11.02 -3.30
N GLY A 135 -4.35 11.42 -3.29
CA GLY A 135 -3.28 10.43 -3.46
C GLY A 135 -1.89 10.98 -3.66
N ASN A 136 -1.74 12.31 -3.85
CA ASN A 136 -0.43 12.93 -4.05
C ASN A 136 0.38 12.28 -5.20
N THR A 137 -0.29 12.05 -6.34
CA THR A 137 0.28 11.34 -7.51
C THR A 137 1.67 11.81 -7.90
N LYS A 138 1.93 13.13 -7.87
CA LYS A 138 3.24 13.69 -8.25
C LYS A 138 4.37 13.26 -7.33
N GLU A 139 4.11 13.23 -6.02
CA GLU A 139 5.10 12.78 -5.05
C GLU A 139 5.27 11.26 -5.10
N VAL A 140 4.16 10.53 -5.19
CA VAL A 140 4.18 9.06 -5.34
C VAL A 140 4.96 8.66 -6.60
N GLY A 141 4.69 9.30 -7.75
CA GLY A 141 5.44 9.06 -8.98
C GLY A 141 6.94 9.27 -8.82
N LYS A 142 7.37 10.38 -8.22
CA LYS A 142 8.78 10.66 -7.94
C LYS A 142 9.44 9.62 -7.03
N ARG A 143 8.72 9.15 -6.01
CA ARG A 143 9.24 8.12 -5.10
C ARG A 143 9.41 6.78 -5.80
N ILE A 144 8.46 6.42 -6.66
CA ILE A 144 8.56 5.22 -7.49
C ILE A 144 9.76 5.33 -8.45
N GLU A 145 9.92 6.43 -9.18
CA GLU A 145 11.09 6.65 -10.04
C GLU A 145 12.41 6.57 -9.24
N ASN A 146 12.40 7.12 -8.01
CA ASN A 146 13.58 7.08 -7.15
C ASN A 146 13.91 5.65 -6.67
N VAL A 147 12.94 4.81 -6.32
CA VAL A 147 13.23 3.44 -5.89
C VAL A 147 13.70 2.58 -7.05
N TYR A 148 13.18 2.77 -8.26
CA TYR A 148 13.74 2.11 -9.47
C TYR A 148 15.18 2.49 -9.75
N THR A 149 15.58 3.73 -9.46
CA THR A 149 16.94 4.23 -9.70
C THR A 149 17.90 3.87 -8.57
N ASN A 150 17.46 3.94 -7.32
CA ASN A 150 18.32 3.92 -6.14
C ASN A 150 18.00 2.81 -5.14
N GLY A 151 16.98 2.00 -5.39
CA GLY A 151 16.51 0.94 -4.48
C GLY A 151 17.47 -0.22 -4.28
N GLY A 152 18.45 -0.37 -5.17
CA GLY A 152 19.43 -1.46 -5.12
C GLY A 152 18.97 -2.72 -5.85
N GLU A 153 19.85 -3.71 -5.91
CA GLU A 153 19.59 -4.97 -6.61
C GLU A 153 18.52 -5.84 -5.92
N ASN A 154 18.30 -5.61 -4.63
CA ASN A 154 17.30 -6.30 -3.82
C ASN A 154 15.91 -5.67 -3.85
N PHE A 155 15.73 -4.54 -4.56
CA PHE A 155 14.40 -4.02 -4.85
C PHE A 155 13.67 -4.96 -5.83
N SER A 156 12.56 -5.55 -5.38
CA SER A 156 11.87 -6.62 -6.09
C SER A 156 10.59 -6.17 -6.82
N GLY A 157 10.19 -4.93 -6.66
CA GLY A 157 9.04 -4.35 -7.36
C GLY A 157 8.10 -3.55 -6.47
N LEU A 158 6.90 -3.30 -7.01
CA LEU A 158 5.86 -2.53 -6.33
C LEU A 158 4.81 -3.46 -5.72
N GLY A 159 4.26 -3.07 -4.57
CA GLY A 159 3.23 -3.79 -3.85
C GLY A 159 2.17 -2.88 -3.25
N SER A 160 1.25 -3.48 -2.53
CA SER A 160 0.24 -2.77 -1.74
C SER A 160 0.07 -3.44 -0.39
N THR A 161 -0.08 -2.61 0.63
CA THR A 161 -0.39 -3.00 2.00
C THR A 161 -1.79 -2.52 2.39
N LEU A 162 -2.72 -2.63 1.44
CA LEU A 162 -4.10 -2.20 1.57
C LEU A 162 -4.75 -2.71 2.86
N GLU A 163 -5.25 -1.79 3.67
CA GLU A 163 -6.03 -2.10 4.87
C GLU A 163 -7.53 -1.95 4.63
N GLY A 164 -8.25 -3.06 4.73
CA GLY A 164 -9.71 -3.11 4.59
C GLY A 164 -10.19 -3.03 3.14
N PHE A 165 -11.49 -2.86 3.00
CA PHE A 165 -12.21 -2.85 1.73
C PHE A 165 -12.81 -1.47 1.45
N ASP A 166 -13.32 -1.27 0.23
CA ASP A 166 -13.99 -0.06 -0.24
C ASP A 166 -13.08 1.19 -0.16
N VAL A 167 -12.03 1.14 -0.96
CA VAL A 167 -11.11 2.26 -1.19
C VAL A 167 -11.25 2.77 -2.62
N ASN A 168 -10.78 3.99 -2.89
CA ASN A 168 -10.75 4.52 -4.24
C ASN A 168 -9.68 3.79 -5.07
N PRO A 169 -10.04 3.14 -6.20
CA PRO A 169 -9.13 2.30 -6.96
C PRO A 169 -8.09 3.06 -7.78
N PHE A 170 -8.29 4.36 -8.02
CA PHE A 170 -7.44 5.14 -8.95
C PHE A 170 -5.95 5.08 -8.60
N MET A 171 -5.61 5.31 -7.33
CA MET A 171 -4.21 5.32 -6.91
C MET A 171 -3.54 3.96 -7.04
N TYR A 172 -4.27 2.88 -6.81
CA TYR A 172 -3.76 1.52 -7.00
C TYR A 172 -3.51 1.23 -8.49
N GLU A 173 -4.44 1.63 -9.38
CA GLU A 173 -4.20 1.55 -10.81
C GLU A 173 -2.98 2.37 -11.24
N TYR A 174 -2.82 3.58 -10.71
CA TYR A 174 -1.68 4.45 -10.98
C TYR A 174 -0.36 3.79 -10.54
N VAL A 175 -0.26 3.37 -9.29
CA VAL A 175 0.95 2.75 -8.73
C VAL A 175 1.30 1.46 -9.48
N PHE A 176 0.34 0.56 -9.68
CA PHE A 176 0.62 -0.71 -10.35
C PHE A 176 0.89 -0.55 -11.85
N SER A 177 0.40 0.50 -12.50
CA SER A 177 0.80 0.80 -13.87
C SER A 177 2.30 1.10 -13.99
N LYS A 178 2.88 1.73 -12.96
CA LYS A 178 4.32 2.01 -12.90
C LYS A 178 5.19 0.76 -12.72
N ALA A 179 4.61 -0.34 -12.25
CA ALA A 179 5.31 -1.62 -12.19
C ALA A 179 5.60 -2.21 -13.59
N TRP A 180 4.76 -1.88 -14.57
CA TRP A 180 4.91 -2.34 -15.95
C TRP A 180 5.72 -1.37 -16.82
N ASP A 181 5.52 -0.06 -16.61
CA ASP A 181 6.25 1.00 -17.32
C ASP A 181 6.38 2.23 -16.43
N CYS A 182 7.46 2.31 -15.69
CA CYS A 182 7.74 3.44 -14.80
C CYS A 182 8.05 4.73 -15.58
N ASN A 183 8.44 4.65 -16.86
CA ASN A 183 8.81 5.78 -17.69
C ASN A 183 7.63 6.37 -18.49
N LEU A 184 6.47 5.70 -18.50
CA LEU A 184 5.29 6.21 -19.19
C LEU A 184 4.88 7.57 -18.59
N PRO A 185 4.86 8.68 -19.40
CA PRO A 185 4.45 9.98 -18.88
C PRO A 185 3.01 9.94 -18.35
N ASP A 186 2.80 10.57 -17.22
CA ASP A 186 1.49 10.59 -16.55
C ASP A 186 0.39 11.17 -17.45
N SER A 187 0.72 12.18 -18.27
CA SER A 187 -0.22 12.75 -19.24
C SER A 187 -0.72 11.73 -20.26
N VAL A 188 0.16 10.84 -20.72
CA VAL A 188 -0.19 9.77 -21.67
C VAL A 188 -1.01 8.69 -20.95
N TRP A 189 -0.59 8.31 -19.74
CA TRP A 189 -1.28 7.31 -18.95
C TRP A 189 -2.72 7.74 -18.64
N ILE A 190 -2.95 9.00 -18.24
CA ILE A 190 -4.28 9.55 -17.94
C ILE A 190 -5.18 9.56 -19.18
N GLU A 191 -4.66 9.90 -20.36
CA GLU A 191 -5.45 9.82 -21.60
C GLU A 191 -5.85 8.37 -21.91
N GLN A 192 -4.92 7.43 -21.76
CA GLN A 192 -5.20 6.01 -21.94
C GLN A 192 -6.21 5.48 -20.90
N LEU A 193 -6.10 5.91 -19.65
CA LEU A 193 -7.06 5.59 -18.61
C LEU A 193 -8.46 6.07 -18.99
N ALA A 194 -8.60 7.35 -19.36
CA ALA A 194 -9.87 7.93 -19.74
C ALA A 194 -10.53 7.17 -20.91
N ASP A 195 -9.74 6.83 -21.94
CA ASP A 195 -10.22 6.08 -23.09
C ASP A 195 -10.68 4.66 -22.72
N ARG A 196 -9.91 3.97 -21.83
CA ARG A 196 -10.30 2.63 -21.33
C ARG A 196 -11.58 2.66 -20.51
N ARG A 197 -11.77 3.70 -19.66
CA ARG A 197 -12.94 3.84 -18.80
C ARG A 197 -14.24 3.94 -19.60
N ILE A 198 -14.23 4.57 -20.77
CA ILE A 198 -15.42 4.72 -21.62
C ILE A 198 -15.42 3.77 -22.84
N GLY A 199 -14.32 3.04 -23.06
CA GLY A 199 -14.17 2.07 -24.15
C GLY A 199 -13.87 2.66 -25.53
N LEU A 200 -13.63 3.97 -25.63
CA LEU A 200 -13.30 4.67 -26.90
C LEU A 200 -12.56 5.97 -26.63
N LYS A 201 -11.91 6.54 -27.66
CA LYS A 201 -11.31 7.86 -27.55
C LYS A 201 -12.39 8.93 -27.39
N ASN A 202 -12.33 9.63 -26.24
CA ASN A 202 -13.32 10.66 -25.91
C ASN A 202 -12.65 11.89 -25.28
N GLN A 203 -12.71 13.03 -25.96
CA GLN A 203 -12.06 14.27 -25.50
C GLN A 203 -12.65 14.79 -24.19
N GLN A 204 -13.93 14.59 -23.94
CA GLN A 204 -14.58 15.04 -22.72
C GLN A 204 -14.10 14.21 -21.51
N MET A 205 -14.02 12.88 -21.67
CA MET A 205 -13.44 11.98 -20.66
C MET A 205 -11.98 12.34 -20.38
N ARG A 206 -11.17 12.56 -21.40
CA ARG A 206 -9.76 12.94 -21.24
C ARG A 206 -9.61 14.26 -20.46
N ARG A 207 -10.47 15.27 -20.75
CA ARG A 207 -10.48 16.53 -19.98
C ARG A 207 -10.89 16.33 -18.54
N ALA A 208 -11.93 15.54 -18.28
CA ALA A 208 -12.40 15.21 -16.94
C ALA A 208 -11.30 14.52 -16.11
N TRP A 209 -10.69 13.46 -16.67
CA TRP A 209 -9.63 12.74 -16.00
C TRP A 209 -8.35 13.56 -15.81
N LYS A 210 -8.03 14.42 -16.77
CA LYS A 210 -6.91 15.35 -16.60
C LYS A 210 -7.16 16.32 -15.45
N LEU A 211 -8.36 16.86 -15.33
CA LEU A 211 -8.72 17.77 -14.24
C LEU A 211 -8.73 17.07 -12.89
N LEU A 212 -9.25 15.83 -12.82
CA LEU A 212 -9.14 14.98 -11.63
C LEU A 212 -7.69 14.77 -11.20
N TYR A 213 -6.85 14.38 -12.14
CA TYR A 213 -5.42 14.16 -11.88
C TYR A 213 -4.73 15.42 -11.39
N ASP A 214 -4.90 16.55 -12.10
CA ASP A 214 -4.16 17.79 -11.83
C ASP A 214 -4.60 18.50 -10.54
N SER A 215 -5.88 18.37 -10.14
CA SER A 215 -6.48 19.18 -9.08
C SER A 215 -6.95 18.39 -7.86
N ILE A 216 -7.19 17.09 -8.00
CA ILE A 216 -7.74 16.25 -6.93
C ILE A 216 -6.74 15.18 -6.51
N TYR A 217 -6.29 14.34 -7.43
CA TYR A 217 -5.36 13.27 -7.10
C TYR A 217 -3.91 13.71 -6.81
N THR A 218 -3.56 14.95 -7.10
CA THR A 218 -2.29 15.55 -6.67
C THR A 218 -2.29 16.05 -5.23
N VAL A 219 -3.46 16.09 -4.59
CA VAL A 219 -3.60 16.54 -3.21
C VAL A 219 -3.18 15.41 -2.27
N PRO A 220 -2.36 15.69 -1.23
CA PRO A 220 -2.04 14.71 -0.21
C PRO A 220 -3.29 14.22 0.51
N ALA A 221 -3.47 12.91 0.60
CA ALA A 221 -4.46 12.33 1.48
C ALA A 221 -3.96 12.44 2.94
N ALA A 222 -4.81 12.92 3.83
CA ALA A 222 -4.59 12.68 5.25
C ALA A 222 -5.17 11.30 5.58
N LEU A 223 -4.42 10.51 6.33
CA LEU A 223 -4.87 9.20 6.82
C LEU A 223 -6.24 9.33 7.49
N GLY A 224 -7.15 8.45 7.13
CA GLY A 224 -8.45 8.35 7.75
C GLY A 224 -9.49 9.38 7.29
N GLN A 225 -9.19 10.25 6.34
CA GLN A 225 -10.22 11.11 5.77
C GLN A 225 -11.18 10.29 4.91
N GLY A 226 -12.44 10.26 5.34
CA GLY A 226 -13.55 9.72 4.58
C GLY A 226 -14.20 10.77 3.68
N THR A 227 -15.22 10.37 2.94
CA THR A 227 -16.10 11.30 2.22
C THR A 227 -17.06 11.98 3.20
N LEU A 228 -17.66 13.10 2.78
CA LEU A 228 -18.73 13.73 3.55
C LEU A 228 -19.88 12.76 3.87
N MET A 229 -20.16 11.83 2.96
CA MET A 229 -21.21 10.80 3.16
C MET A 229 -20.91 9.85 4.30
N ASN A 230 -19.64 9.63 4.61
CA ASN A 230 -19.21 8.77 5.71
C ASN A 230 -19.01 9.54 7.03
N ALA A 231 -19.03 10.87 6.98
CA ALA A 231 -18.86 11.69 8.16
C ALA A 231 -20.09 11.61 9.09
N ARG A 232 -19.86 11.46 10.38
CA ARG A 232 -20.94 11.55 11.36
C ARG A 232 -21.35 13.01 11.55
N PRO A 233 -22.64 13.35 11.50
CA PRO A 233 -23.09 14.69 11.87
C PRO A 233 -22.62 15.05 13.27
N CYS A 234 -21.98 16.20 13.42
CA CYS A 234 -21.45 16.67 14.69
C CYS A 234 -21.67 18.18 14.82
N LEU A 235 -22.24 18.61 15.96
CA LEU A 235 -22.48 20.04 16.26
C LEU A 235 -21.24 20.73 16.86
N LYS A 236 -20.28 19.96 17.35
CA LYS A 236 -19.07 20.50 18.00
C LYS A 236 -17.82 19.77 17.52
N GLY A 237 -17.13 20.39 16.57
CA GLY A 237 -15.87 19.87 16.08
C GLY A 237 -16.00 18.58 15.26
N ASN A 238 -14.86 18.06 14.89
CA ASN A 238 -14.75 16.96 13.93
C ASN A 238 -14.62 15.67 14.70
N GLY A 239 -15.44 15.04 15.25
CA GLY A 239 -15.35 13.71 15.85
C GLY A 239 -13.91 13.22 16.08
N ASN A 240 -13.56 12.13 15.49
CA ASN A 240 -12.18 11.63 15.44
C ASN A 240 -11.57 11.83 14.01
N TRP A 241 -10.33 11.43 13.83
CA TRP A 241 -9.59 11.53 12.56
C TRP A 241 -10.26 10.81 11.37
N THR A 242 -11.16 9.87 11.62
CA THR A 242 -11.90 9.12 10.59
C THR A 242 -13.23 9.76 10.19
N THR A 243 -13.67 10.82 10.84
CA THR A 243 -15.03 11.39 10.69
C THR A 243 -15.03 12.88 10.40
N THR A 244 -13.91 13.43 9.94
CA THR A 244 -13.85 14.84 9.56
C THR A 244 -14.70 15.09 8.31
N PRO A 245 -15.50 16.17 8.29
CA PRO A 245 -16.22 16.59 7.09
C PRO A 245 -15.34 17.38 6.11
N THR A 246 -14.08 17.62 6.47
CA THR A 246 -13.16 18.38 5.62
C THR A 246 -12.56 17.47 4.56
N VAL A 247 -12.72 17.83 3.30
CA VAL A 247 -12.04 17.20 2.17
C VAL A 247 -10.86 18.06 1.73
N ALA A 248 -9.85 17.43 1.14
CA ALA A 248 -8.61 18.10 0.76
C ALA A 248 -8.65 18.77 -0.63
N TYR A 249 -9.75 18.68 -1.33
CA TYR A 249 -9.94 19.20 -2.69
C TYR A 249 -11.18 20.11 -2.79
N SER A 250 -11.28 20.89 -3.90
CA SER A 250 -12.40 21.78 -4.16
C SER A 250 -13.64 20.99 -4.62
N ASN A 251 -14.76 21.24 -3.95
CA ASN A 251 -16.06 20.69 -4.32
C ASN A 251 -16.53 21.24 -5.68
N GLU A 252 -16.22 22.51 -5.99
CA GLU A 252 -16.55 23.14 -7.28
C GLU A 252 -15.84 22.42 -8.41
N THR A 253 -14.54 22.13 -8.24
CA THR A 253 -13.76 21.38 -9.24
C THR A 253 -14.31 19.98 -9.41
N LEU A 254 -14.69 19.30 -8.32
CA LEU A 254 -15.28 17.97 -8.37
C LEU A 254 -16.61 17.98 -9.13
N PHE A 255 -17.46 18.97 -8.87
CA PHE A 255 -18.72 19.15 -9.58
C PHE A 255 -18.51 19.38 -11.08
N GLU A 256 -17.55 20.22 -11.46
CA GLU A 256 -17.16 20.44 -12.86
C GLU A 256 -16.75 19.13 -13.55
N VAL A 257 -15.91 18.33 -12.89
CA VAL A 257 -15.52 17.02 -13.40
C VAL A 257 -16.73 16.12 -13.60
N TRP A 258 -17.61 16.05 -12.61
CA TRP A 258 -18.82 15.22 -12.70
C TRP A 258 -19.71 15.64 -13.86
N GLU A 259 -19.91 16.94 -14.08
CA GLU A 259 -20.62 17.44 -15.27
C GLU A 259 -19.95 17.04 -16.59
N MET A 260 -18.61 17.08 -16.64
CA MET A 260 -17.85 16.62 -17.81
C MET A 260 -18.06 15.13 -18.08
N LEU A 261 -18.06 14.30 -17.03
CA LEU A 261 -18.32 12.88 -17.15
C LEU A 261 -19.73 12.64 -17.71
N LEU A 262 -20.74 13.29 -17.17
CA LEU A 262 -22.13 13.18 -17.67
C LEU A 262 -22.27 13.62 -19.13
N LYS A 263 -21.51 14.64 -19.54
CA LYS A 263 -21.52 15.14 -20.94
C LYS A 263 -20.70 14.24 -21.89
N ALA A 264 -19.89 13.33 -21.40
CA ALA A 264 -19.08 12.45 -22.24
C ALA A 264 -19.92 11.44 -23.03
N GLY A 265 -21.14 11.22 -22.63
CA GLY A 265 -22.13 10.50 -23.43
C GLY A 265 -22.76 9.29 -22.76
N GLU A 266 -23.76 8.73 -23.43
CA GLU A 266 -24.55 7.57 -22.98
C GLU A 266 -23.83 6.25 -23.32
N HIS A 267 -22.61 6.07 -22.86
CA HIS A 267 -21.88 4.84 -23.10
C HIS A 267 -22.10 3.86 -21.94
N ARG A 268 -22.69 2.72 -22.25
CA ARG A 268 -22.89 1.62 -21.30
C ARG A 268 -21.60 0.81 -21.12
N HIS A 269 -20.59 1.43 -20.52
CA HIS A 269 -19.37 0.75 -20.11
C HIS A 269 -19.28 0.75 -18.59
N SER A 270 -19.16 -0.42 -17.96
CA SER A 270 -19.24 -0.57 -16.50
C SER A 270 -18.24 0.30 -15.74
N ALA A 271 -17.03 0.49 -16.29
CA ALA A 271 -16.03 1.36 -15.68
C ALA A 271 -16.43 2.83 -15.74
N TYR A 272 -17.05 3.29 -16.85
CA TYR A 272 -17.57 4.65 -16.94
C TYR A 272 -18.73 4.88 -15.97
N GLU A 273 -19.68 3.94 -15.90
CA GLU A 273 -20.80 4.02 -14.96
C GLU A 273 -20.31 4.08 -13.51
N TYR A 274 -19.29 3.26 -13.18
CA TYR A 274 -18.65 3.30 -11.87
C TYR A 274 -18.06 4.68 -11.58
N ASP A 275 -17.31 5.27 -12.52
CA ASP A 275 -16.68 6.57 -12.34
C ASP A 275 -17.72 7.68 -12.12
N VAL A 276 -18.80 7.71 -12.90
CA VAL A 276 -19.89 8.69 -12.74
C VAL A 276 -20.50 8.59 -11.33
N VAL A 277 -20.78 7.38 -10.86
CA VAL A 277 -21.34 7.17 -9.51
C VAL A 277 -20.32 7.50 -8.44
N ASN A 278 -19.07 7.03 -8.59
CA ASN A 278 -18.01 7.23 -7.61
C ASN A 278 -17.66 8.71 -7.42
N ILE A 279 -17.53 9.46 -8.51
CA ILE A 279 -17.27 10.91 -8.45
C ILE A 279 -18.50 11.67 -7.91
N GLY A 280 -19.71 11.29 -8.35
CA GLY A 280 -20.93 11.94 -7.90
C GLY A 280 -21.26 11.76 -6.42
N ARG A 281 -20.78 10.68 -5.78
CA ARG A 281 -20.98 10.45 -4.34
C ARG A 281 -20.00 11.21 -3.43
N GLN A 282 -18.89 11.71 -3.98
CA GLN A 282 -17.87 12.46 -3.23
C GLN A 282 -18.31 13.89 -2.95
#